data_9840bdaefcf920b60057377c1a2c3e00
#
_entry.id   9840bdaefcf920b60057377c1a2c3e00
#
_cell.length_a   1.000
_cell.length_b   1.000
_cell.length_c   1.000
_cell.angle_alpha   90.00
_cell.angle_beta   90.00
_cell.angle_gamma   90.00
#
_symmetry.space_group_name_H-M   'P 1'
#
loop_
_entity.id
_entity.type
_entity.pdbx_description
1 polymer ?
#
loop_
_entity_poly.entity_id
_entity_poly.type
_entity_poly.pdbx_seq_one_letter_code
_entity_poly.pdbx_strand_id
1 'polypeptide(L)'
;MKKALITGITGQDGSYLAEFLLSKGYEVHGLERRASSKNRGNIKHIEDKINFISGDLLDQNSIIMALQEAQPDEVYNLASQSFVHESWRQPIYTGNVTGLGVTSMLEAVKTVNPKIKFYQASSSEIFGKVRETPQKETTPFYPRSPYGVAKLYGHWMTINYRESYGIFAVSGILFNHESPRRGLEFVTRKITNAAARIKLGLQKELLLGNLDAKRDWGYAADYVEAMWLMLQKNKPEDYVMATGKTHSVKEFVEKAFSHLGLDWQKHVKQDSRFMRPAEVDLLVGDYSKAKEKLNWGPKTSFDELVKMMVENDLKLNSKNNGGSS
;
A
#
# COMPACT_ATOMS: atom_id res chain seq x y z
N MET A 1 11.05 -19.10 -17.26
CA MET A 1 9.94 -18.39 -16.58
C MET A 1 10.59 -17.54 -15.49
N LYS A 2 10.27 -16.24 -15.41
CA LYS A 2 10.80 -15.39 -14.32
C LYS A 2 10.13 -15.75 -12.99
N LYS A 3 10.88 -15.61 -11.90
CA LYS A 3 10.43 -15.85 -10.53
C LYS A 3 10.36 -14.55 -9.74
N ALA A 4 9.29 -14.36 -9.01
CA ALA A 4 9.13 -13.19 -8.12
C ALA A 4 8.85 -13.62 -6.69
N LEU A 5 9.52 -12.97 -5.72
CA LEU A 5 9.20 -13.08 -4.30
C LEU A 5 8.49 -11.81 -3.84
N ILE A 6 7.30 -11.96 -3.26
CA ILE A 6 6.48 -10.86 -2.74
C ILE A 6 6.40 -10.98 -1.23
N THR A 7 6.89 -9.99 -0.49
CA THR A 7 6.58 -9.84 0.94
C THR A 7 5.25 -9.10 1.10
N GLY A 8 4.46 -9.46 2.10
CA GLY A 8 3.12 -8.86 2.28
C GLY A 8 2.10 -9.26 1.21
N ILE A 9 2.26 -10.43 0.62
CA ILE A 9 1.44 -10.94 -0.49
C ILE A 9 -0.05 -11.03 -0.18
N THR A 10 -0.44 -11.22 1.08
CA THR A 10 -1.84 -11.29 1.51
C THR A 10 -2.51 -9.92 1.70
N GLY A 11 -1.72 -8.83 1.65
CA GLY A 11 -2.21 -7.47 1.72
C GLY A 11 -2.92 -7.00 0.44
N GLN A 12 -3.40 -5.76 0.43
CA GLN A 12 -4.02 -5.16 -0.73
C GLN A 12 -3.09 -5.25 -1.96
N ASP A 13 -1.95 -4.59 -1.89
CA ASP A 13 -1.03 -4.46 -3.03
C ASP A 13 -0.41 -5.79 -3.42
N GLY A 14 -0.01 -6.59 -2.42
CA GLY A 14 0.56 -7.92 -2.65
C GLY A 14 -0.37 -8.84 -3.41
N SER A 15 -1.68 -8.79 -3.12
CA SER A 15 -2.69 -9.60 -3.81
C SER A 15 -2.91 -9.18 -5.26
N TYR A 16 -2.99 -7.88 -5.55
CA TYR A 16 -3.09 -7.38 -6.93
C TYR A 16 -1.80 -7.63 -7.72
N LEU A 17 -0.63 -7.46 -7.07
CA LEU A 17 0.65 -7.74 -7.71
C LEU A 17 0.81 -9.23 -8.03
N ALA A 18 0.38 -10.12 -7.15
CA ALA A 18 0.42 -11.57 -7.40
C ALA A 18 -0.44 -11.93 -8.62
N GLU A 19 -1.68 -11.43 -8.72
CA GLU A 19 -2.54 -11.62 -9.89
C GLU A 19 -1.90 -11.09 -11.17
N PHE A 20 -1.34 -9.87 -11.10
CA PHE A 20 -0.69 -9.23 -12.23
C PHE A 20 0.52 -10.04 -12.71
N LEU A 21 1.40 -10.48 -11.81
CA LEU A 21 2.59 -11.26 -12.16
C LEU A 21 2.23 -12.66 -12.69
N LEU A 22 1.24 -13.32 -12.11
CA LEU A 22 0.71 -14.58 -12.66
C LEU A 22 0.20 -14.42 -14.10
N SER A 23 -0.50 -13.30 -14.37
CA SER A 23 -0.99 -12.99 -15.74
C SER A 23 0.15 -12.71 -16.74
N LYS A 24 1.34 -12.29 -16.24
CA LYS A 24 2.56 -12.11 -17.02
C LYS A 24 3.39 -13.40 -17.16
N GLY A 25 2.93 -14.52 -16.62
CA GLY A 25 3.61 -15.81 -16.69
C GLY A 25 4.78 -15.96 -15.71
N TYR A 26 4.77 -15.22 -14.59
CA TYR A 26 5.75 -15.41 -13.52
C TYR A 26 5.39 -16.62 -12.64
N GLU A 27 6.42 -17.27 -12.12
CA GLU A 27 6.29 -18.11 -10.94
C GLU A 27 6.31 -17.18 -9.70
N VAL A 28 5.22 -17.19 -8.92
CA VAL A 28 5.04 -16.27 -7.79
C VAL A 28 5.27 -16.99 -6.47
N HIS A 29 6.21 -16.46 -5.68
CA HIS A 29 6.48 -16.88 -4.31
C HIS A 29 5.98 -15.79 -3.34
N GLY A 30 5.32 -16.19 -2.28
CA GLY A 30 4.83 -15.31 -1.23
C GLY A 30 5.54 -15.54 0.09
N LEU A 31 6.22 -14.52 0.62
CA LEU A 31 6.75 -14.58 1.99
C LEU A 31 5.60 -14.38 2.96
N GLU A 32 5.31 -15.39 3.78
CA GLU A 32 4.24 -15.38 4.77
C GLU A 32 4.80 -15.61 6.18
N ARG A 33 4.45 -14.71 7.09
CA ARG A 33 4.82 -14.88 8.50
C ARG A 33 4.04 -16.05 9.12
N ARG A 34 4.71 -16.87 9.90
CA ARG A 34 4.07 -17.95 10.65
C ARG A 34 3.02 -17.37 11.61
N ALA A 35 1.78 -17.80 11.47
CA ALA A 35 0.66 -17.46 12.34
C ALA A 35 -0.20 -18.71 12.59
N SER A 36 -0.89 -18.74 13.73
CA SER A 36 -1.83 -19.82 14.08
C SER A 36 -3.05 -19.86 13.15
N SER A 37 -3.46 -18.71 12.61
CA SER A 37 -4.50 -18.58 11.60
C SER A 37 -3.97 -17.79 10.40
N LYS A 38 -4.22 -18.29 9.20
CA LYS A 38 -3.77 -17.64 7.97
C LYS A 38 -4.86 -16.69 7.43
N ASN A 39 -4.52 -15.43 7.22
CA ASN A 39 -5.43 -14.46 6.60
C ASN A 39 -5.10 -14.32 5.10
N ARG A 40 -5.67 -15.18 4.28
CA ARG A 40 -5.46 -15.23 2.82
C ARG A 40 -6.69 -14.76 2.02
N GLY A 41 -7.62 -14.05 2.66
CA GLY A 41 -8.88 -13.64 2.02
C GLY A 41 -8.71 -12.95 0.67
N ASN A 42 -7.72 -12.05 0.54
CA ASN A 42 -7.47 -11.31 -0.70
C ASN A 42 -6.88 -12.16 -1.84
N ILE A 43 -6.28 -13.32 -1.55
CA ILE A 43 -5.61 -14.19 -2.52
C ILE A 43 -6.23 -15.57 -2.63
N LYS A 44 -7.34 -15.83 -1.93
CA LYS A 44 -7.98 -17.16 -1.87
C LYS A 44 -8.25 -17.76 -3.26
N HIS A 45 -8.61 -16.93 -4.22
CA HIS A 45 -8.96 -17.34 -5.59
C HIS A 45 -7.74 -17.68 -6.48
N ILE A 46 -6.52 -17.39 -6.02
CA ILE A 46 -5.26 -17.72 -6.71
C ILE A 46 -4.28 -18.45 -5.77
N GLU A 47 -4.71 -18.88 -4.60
CA GLU A 47 -3.87 -19.48 -3.56
C GLU A 47 -3.13 -20.73 -4.05
N ASP A 48 -3.76 -21.52 -4.88
CA ASP A 48 -3.22 -22.72 -5.51
C ASP A 48 -2.11 -22.45 -6.54
N LYS A 49 -1.96 -21.21 -6.98
CA LYS A 49 -0.95 -20.74 -7.96
C LYS A 49 0.25 -20.05 -7.32
N ILE A 50 0.28 -19.96 -6.00
CA ILE A 50 1.32 -19.24 -5.23
C ILE A 50 2.12 -20.23 -4.41
N ASN A 51 3.45 -20.15 -4.51
CA ASN A 51 4.38 -20.88 -3.64
C ASN A 51 4.61 -20.10 -2.35
N PHE A 52 4.05 -20.56 -1.22
CA PHE A 52 4.23 -19.87 0.06
C PHE A 52 5.50 -20.34 0.77
N ILE A 53 6.33 -19.38 1.18
CA ILE A 53 7.54 -19.60 1.95
C ILE A 53 7.38 -18.90 3.30
N SER A 54 7.73 -19.59 4.39
CA SER A 54 7.69 -19.03 5.73
C SER A 54 8.87 -18.11 5.99
N GLY A 55 8.62 -16.91 6.50
CA GLY A 55 9.67 -15.96 6.90
C GLY A 55 9.12 -14.70 7.54
N ASP A 56 9.96 -14.03 8.30
CA ASP A 56 9.64 -12.77 9.00
C ASP A 56 10.72 -11.73 8.72
N LEU A 57 10.33 -10.48 8.43
CA LEU A 57 11.27 -9.37 8.20
C LEU A 57 12.13 -9.06 9.44
N LEU A 58 11.74 -9.54 10.63
CA LEU A 58 12.51 -9.44 11.86
C LEU A 58 13.51 -10.58 12.06
N ASP A 59 13.48 -11.60 11.21
CA ASP A 59 14.37 -12.76 11.28
C ASP A 59 15.21 -12.85 10.00
N GLN A 60 16.45 -12.37 10.09
CA GLN A 60 17.42 -12.35 8.99
C GLN A 60 17.65 -13.73 8.36
N ASN A 61 17.71 -14.77 9.18
CA ASN A 61 17.97 -16.13 8.70
C ASN A 61 16.80 -16.66 7.86
N SER A 62 15.56 -16.41 8.31
CA SER A 62 14.36 -16.83 7.56
C SER A 62 14.26 -16.13 6.19
N ILE A 63 14.70 -14.88 6.10
CA ILE A 63 14.73 -14.12 4.82
C ILE A 63 15.77 -14.73 3.87
N ILE A 64 16.98 -15.04 4.36
CA ILE A 64 18.05 -15.67 3.57
C ILE A 64 17.56 -17.03 3.04
N MET A 65 16.98 -17.86 3.90
CA MET A 65 16.43 -19.17 3.51
C MET A 65 15.33 -19.02 2.46
N ALA A 66 14.45 -18.06 2.61
CA ALA A 66 13.39 -17.79 1.64
C ALA A 66 13.92 -17.40 0.26
N LEU A 67 14.96 -16.57 0.21
CA LEU A 67 15.62 -16.20 -1.06
C LEU A 67 16.37 -17.39 -1.69
N GLN A 68 17.00 -18.24 -0.88
CA GLN A 68 17.66 -19.46 -1.37
C GLN A 68 16.66 -20.48 -1.93
N GLU A 69 15.50 -20.62 -1.30
CA GLU A 69 14.42 -21.52 -1.73
C GLU A 69 13.74 -20.99 -3.01
N ALA A 70 13.31 -19.73 -3.01
CA ALA A 70 12.60 -19.13 -4.14
C ALA A 70 13.51 -18.90 -5.36
N GLN A 71 14.78 -18.58 -5.13
CA GLN A 71 15.73 -18.15 -6.17
C GLN A 71 15.10 -17.12 -7.14
N PRO A 72 14.58 -15.99 -6.63
CA PRO A 72 13.80 -15.07 -7.44
C PRO A 72 14.69 -14.21 -8.34
N ASP A 73 14.17 -13.85 -9.51
CA ASP A 73 14.76 -12.81 -10.36
C ASP A 73 14.41 -11.41 -9.81
N GLU A 74 13.25 -11.29 -9.18
CA GLU A 74 12.68 -10.03 -8.72
C GLU A 74 12.10 -10.19 -7.29
N VAL A 75 12.40 -9.23 -6.41
CA VAL A 75 11.83 -9.13 -5.06
C VAL A 75 10.98 -7.86 -4.96
N TYR A 76 9.73 -8.02 -4.51
CA TYR A 76 8.82 -6.93 -4.22
C TYR A 76 8.58 -6.84 -2.72
N ASN A 77 9.23 -5.88 -2.07
CA ASN A 77 9.13 -5.69 -0.62
C ASN A 77 7.98 -4.76 -0.26
N LEU A 78 6.80 -5.35 0.00
CA LEU A 78 5.56 -4.63 0.32
C LEU A 78 5.18 -4.77 1.80
N ALA A 79 5.73 -5.74 2.52
CA ALA A 79 5.42 -5.99 3.92
C ALA A 79 5.84 -4.80 4.81
N SER A 80 4.93 -4.35 5.63
CA SER A 80 5.18 -3.28 6.62
C SER A 80 4.07 -3.26 7.69
N GLN A 81 4.33 -2.61 8.82
CA GLN A 81 3.26 -2.12 9.68
C GLN A 81 2.74 -0.81 9.03
N SER A 82 1.66 -0.90 8.25
CA SER A 82 1.23 0.18 7.34
C SER A 82 0.17 1.13 7.91
N PHE A 83 -0.43 0.80 9.05
CA PHE A 83 -1.44 1.65 9.66
C PHE A 83 -0.79 2.79 10.44
N VAL A 84 -0.82 3.99 9.87
CA VAL A 84 -0.13 5.19 10.41
C VAL A 84 -0.52 5.47 11.86
N HIS A 85 -1.82 5.38 12.20
CA HIS A 85 -2.29 5.64 13.57
C HIS A 85 -1.66 4.67 14.59
N GLU A 86 -1.54 3.37 14.26
CA GLU A 86 -0.92 2.38 15.14
C GLU A 86 0.58 2.63 15.33
N SER A 87 1.26 3.27 14.39
CA SER A 87 2.69 3.58 14.52
C SER A 87 3.00 4.49 15.73
N TRP A 88 2.04 5.30 16.17
CA TRP A 88 2.18 6.10 17.39
C TRP A 88 2.10 5.26 18.67
N ARG A 89 1.36 4.15 18.63
CA ARG A 89 1.24 3.22 19.75
C ARG A 89 2.36 2.20 19.80
N GLN A 90 2.88 1.82 18.63
CA GLN A 90 3.91 0.80 18.45
C GLN A 90 5.11 1.33 17.63
N PRO A 91 5.78 2.42 18.05
CA PRO A 91 6.82 3.05 17.25
C PRO A 91 8.05 2.14 17.04
N ILE A 92 8.45 1.38 18.05
CA ILE A 92 9.59 0.44 17.99
C ILE A 92 9.30 -0.68 17.00
N TYR A 93 8.13 -1.33 17.12
CA TYR A 93 7.73 -2.39 16.20
C TYR A 93 7.65 -1.88 14.75
N THR A 94 7.06 -0.70 14.57
CA THR A 94 6.99 -0.03 13.26
C THR A 94 8.37 0.24 12.69
N GLY A 95 9.30 0.76 13.50
CA GLY A 95 10.68 1.01 13.10
C GLY A 95 11.40 -0.28 12.67
N ASN A 96 11.25 -1.33 13.46
CA ASN A 96 11.91 -2.62 13.20
C ASN A 96 11.37 -3.28 11.90
N VAL A 97 10.04 -3.42 11.76
CA VAL A 97 9.46 -4.09 10.59
C VAL A 97 9.56 -3.24 9.33
N THR A 98 9.17 -1.95 9.42
CA THR A 98 8.99 -1.09 8.24
C THR A 98 10.29 -0.41 7.81
N GLY A 99 11.21 -0.17 8.76
CA GLY A 99 12.52 0.43 8.51
C GLY A 99 13.62 -0.63 8.42
N LEU A 100 14.02 -1.22 9.55
CA LEU A 100 15.11 -2.19 9.60
C LEU A 100 14.84 -3.45 8.76
N GLY A 101 13.60 -3.88 8.66
CA GLY A 101 13.20 -5.00 7.79
C GLY A 101 13.59 -4.79 6.31
N VAL A 102 13.65 -3.53 5.83
CA VAL A 102 14.17 -3.22 4.49
C VAL A 102 15.65 -3.51 4.40
N THR A 103 16.43 -3.10 5.41
CA THR A 103 17.87 -3.39 5.47
C THR A 103 18.11 -4.90 5.53
N SER A 104 17.34 -5.63 6.33
CA SER A 104 17.43 -7.09 6.42
C SER A 104 17.20 -7.75 5.06
N MET A 105 16.22 -7.30 4.30
CA MET A 105 15.94 -7.83 2.97
C MET A 105 17.06 -7.48 1.96
N LEU A 106 17.56 -6.23 1.98
CA LEU A 106 18.67 -5.80 1.11
C LEU A 106 19.97 -6.55 1.41
N GLU A 107 20.30 -6.76 2.69
CA GLU A 107 21.44 -7.59 3.11
C GLU A 107 21.31 -9.04 2.63
N ALA A 108 20.09 -9.60 2.74
CA ALA A 108 19.84 -10.96 2.25
C ALA A 108 19.98 -11.03 0.72
N VAL A 109 19.46 -10.07 -0.04
CA VAL A 109 19.65 -9.96 -1.49
C VAL A 109 21.14 -9.88 -1.84
N LYS A 110 21.87 -8.98 -1.17
CA LYS A 110 23.32 -8.83 -1.37
C LYS A 110 24.08 -10.14 -1.12
N THR A 111 23.71 -10.86 -0.07
CA THR A 111 24.39 -12.08 0.37
C THR A 111 24.06 -13.28 -0.52
N VAL A 112 22.79 -13.45 -0.89
CA VAL A 112 22.33 -14.64 -1.64
C VAL A 112 22.59 -14.49 -3.13
N ASN A 113 22.17 -13.38 -3.73
CA ASN A 113 22.39 -13.10 -5.14
C ASN A 113 22.18 -11.60 -5.43
N PRO A 114 23.26 -10.80 -5.60
CA PRO A 114 23.18 -9.36 -5.86
C PRO A 114 22.61 -9.00 -7.24
N LYS A 115 22.32 -9.99 -8.09
CA LYS A 115 21.69 -9.78 -9.41
C LYS A 115 20.16 -9.71 -9.31
N ILE A 116 19.58 -10.09 -8.17
CA ILE A 116 18.13 -9.96 -7.92
C ILE A 116 17.74 -8.49 -8.00
N LYS A 117 16.73 -8.18 -8.80
CA LYS A 117 16.15 -6.85 -8.84
C LYS A 117 15.21 -6.64 -7.66
N PHE A 118 15.38 -5.53 -6.96
CA PHE A 118 14.67 -5.23 -5.72
C PHE A 118 13.78 -4.00 -5.85
N TYR A 119 12.49 -4.18 -5.57
CA TYR A 119 11.52 -3.10 -5.45
C TYR A 119 11.17 -2.85 -3.99
N GLN A 120 11.27 -1.59 -3.54
CA GLN A 120 10.84 -1.12 -2.22
C GLN A 120 9.57 -0.29 -2.32
N ALA A 121 8.52 -0.68 -1.60
CA ALA A 121 7.36 0.17 -1.40
C ALA A 121 7.71 1.30 -0.42
N SER A 122 8.05 2.47 -0.96
CA SER A 122 8.15 3.71 -0.20
C SER A 122 6.75 4.35 -0.04
N SER A 123 6.63 5.57 0.45
CA SER A 123 5.34 6.16 0.78
C SER A 123 5.37 7.68 0.67
N SER A 124 4.28 8.31 0.25
CA SER A 124 4.11 9.77 0.30
C SER A 124 4.13 10.34 1.73
N GLU A 125 3.93 9.51 2.76
CA GLU A 125 4.06 9.92 4.17
C GLU A 125 5.50 10.37 4.54
N ILE A 126 6.52 10.06 3.70
CA ILE A 126 7.88 10.58 3.87
C ILE A 126 7.97 12.09 3.63
N PHE A 127 7.08 12.65 2.81
CA PHE A 127 7.01 14.10 2.58
C PHE A 127 6.48 14.85 3.81
N GLY A 128 5.51 14.27 4.52
CA GLY A 128 5.01 14.74 5.82
C GLY A 128 4.60 16.22 5.85
N LYS A 129 5.41 17.08 6.49
CA LYS A 129 5.23 18.53 6.43
C LYS A 129 5.77 19.05 5.09
N VAL A 130 4.89 19.05 4.11
CA VAL A 130 5.18 19.33 2.70
C VAL A 130 5.96 20.64 2.52
N ARG A 131 7.04 20.59 1.73
CA ARG A 131 7.91 21.72 1.45
C ARG A 131 7.64 22.37 0.10
N GLU A 132 7.10 21.61 -0.84
CA GLU A 132 6.67 22.06 -2.17
C GLU A 132 5.48 21.24 -2.66
N THR A 133 4.70 21.79 -3.58
CA THR A 133 3.50 21.17 -4.14
C THR A 133 3.46 21.41 -5.65
N PRO A 134 3.22 20.39 -6.48
CA PRO A 134 3.09 18.96 -6.11
C PRO A 134 4.43 18.34 -5.69
N GLN A 135 4.38 17.22 -4.95
CA GLN A 135 5.58 16.50 -4.51
C GLN A 135 6.12 15.63 -5.64
N LYS A 136 7.43 15.68 -5.84
CA LYS A 136 8.18 14.89 -6.83
C LYS A 136 9.39 14.20 -6.15
N GLU A 137 10.14 13.43 -6.89
CA GLU A 137 11.26 12.64 -6.37
C GLU A 137 12.36 13.48 -5.70
N THR A 138 12.47 14.76 -6.07
CA THR A 138 13.47 15.70 -5.51
C THR A 138 12.93 16.57 -4.37
N THR A 139 11.63 16.45 -4.05
CA THR A 139 11.02 17.19 -2.94
C THR A 139 11.64 16.80 -1.60
N PRO A 140 12.11 17.76 -0.78
CA PRO A 140 12.68 17.45 0.53
C PRO A 140 11.69 16.72 1.44
N PHE A 141 12.17 15.68 2.11
CA PHE A 141 11.38 14.87 3.03
C PHE A 141 11.30 15.51 4.43
N TYR A 142 10.12 15.41 5.06
CA TYR A 142 9.90 15.86 6.44
C TYR A 142 8.78 15.01 7.10
N PRO A 143 9.04 13.73 7.41
CA PRO A 143 8.00 12.83 7.92
C PRO A 143 7.37 13.33 9.23
N ARG A 144 6.07 13.02 9.42
CA ARG A 144 5.27 13.49 10.55
C ARG A 144 4.73 12.36 11.43
N SER A 145 5.18 11.13 11.20
CA SER A 145 4.76 9.95 11.97
C SER A 145 5.91 8.95 12.10
N PRO A 146 5.91 8.08 13.13
CA PRO A 146 6.88 6.99 13.22
C PRO A 146 6.88 6.09 11.99
N TYR A 147 5.71 5.87 11.36
CA TYR A 147 5.58 5.18 10.07
C TYR A 147 6.33 5.91 8.96
N GLY A 148 6.09 7.22 8.80
CA GLY A 148 6.78 8.02 7.79
C GLY A 148 8.30 8.03 7.97
N VAL A 149 8.79 8.12 9.21
CA VAL A 149 10.23 8.02 9.54
C VAL A 149 10.78 6.64 9.15
N ALA A 150 10.08 5.56 9.50
CA ALA A 150 10.52 4.20 9.15
C ALA A 150 10.53 3.97 7.62
N LYS A 151 9.54 4.48 6.89
CA LYS A 151 9.50 4.44 5.42
C LYS A 151 10.64 5.26 4.80
N LEU A 152 10.96 6.43 5.36
CA LEU A 152 12.08 7.25 4.90
C LEU A 152 13.42 6.55 5.12
N TYR A 153 13.63 5.89 6.25
CA TYR A 153 14.80 5.07 6.48
C TYR A 153 14.94 3.98 5.40
N GLY A 154 13.88 3.20 5.15
CA GLY A 154 13.88 2.16 4.12
C GLY A 154 14.13 2.71 2.71
N HIS A 155 13.59 3.88 2.39
CA HIS A 155 13.84 4.59 1.13
C HIS A 155 15.33 4.91 0.94
N TRP A 156 15.96 5.53 1.94
CA TRP A 156 17.39 5.87 1.88
C TRP A 156 18.29 4.64 1.91
N MET A 157 17.93 3.58 2.61
CA MET A 157 18.67 2.32 2.55
C MET A 157 18.63 1.71 1.16
N THR A 158 17.50 1.78 0.46
CA THR A 158 17.38 1.30 -0.93
C THR A 158 18.32 2.06 -1.86
N ILE A 159 18.39 3.38 -1.74
CA ILE A 159 19.32 4.22 -2.51
C ILE A 159 20.76 3.88 -2.13
N ASN A 160 21.09 3.77 -0.84
CA ASN A 160 22.43 3.47 -0.37
C ASN A 160 22.95 2.13 -0.90
N TYR A 161 22.11 1.07 -0.89
CA TYR A 161 22.51 -0.24 -1.41
C TYR A 161 22.69 -0.25 -2.93
N ARG A 162 21.87 0.52 -3.64
CA ARG A 162 22.03 0.74 -5.08
C ARG A 162 23.37 1.39 -5.41
N GLU A 163 23.72 2.45 -4.69
CA GLU A 163 24.93 3.24 -4.96
C GLU A 163 26.22 2.57 -4.46
N SER A 164 26.14 1.95 -3.26
CA SER A 164 27.33 1.36 -2.61
C SER A 164 27.67 -0.04 -3.11
N TYR A 165 26.66 -0.83 -3.50
CA TYR A 165 26.86 -2.25 -3.85
C TYR A 165 26.43 -2.59 -5.29
N GLY A 166 25.94 -1.62 -6.05
CA GLY A 166 25.50 -1.84 -7.44
C GLY A 166 24.27 -2.73 -7.58
N ILE A 167 23.51 -2.94 -6.52
CA ILE A 167 22.26 -3.72 -6.55
C ILE A 167 21.20 -2.95 -7.36
N PHE A 168 20.51 -3.64 -8.25
CA PHE A 168 19.36 -3.04 -8.94
C PHE A 168 18.21 -2.88 -7.94
N ALA A 169 18.22 -1.79 -7.18
CA ALA A 169 17.23 -1.49 -6.16
C ALA A 169 16.52 -0.16 -6.48
N VAL A 170 15.17 -0.16 -6.42
CA VAL A 170 14.32 0.98 -6.75
C VAL A 170 13.26 1.20 -5.69
N SER A 171 12.85 2.46 -5.47
CA SER A 171 11.76 2.82 -4.58
C SER A 171 10.60 3.45 -5.35
N GLY A 172 9.39 2.87 -5.21
CA GLY A 172 8.15 3.54 -5.60
C GLY A 172 7.66 4.43 -4.46
N ILE A 173 7.64 5.76 -4.63
CA ILE A 173 7.08 6.69 -3.66
C ILE A 173 5.56 6.74 -3.90
N LEU A 174 4.86 5.83 -3.24
CA LEU A 174 3.44 5.61 -3.49
C LEU A 174 2.60 6.64 -2.74
N PHE A 175 1.75 7.35 -3.46
CA PHE A 175 0.67 8.12 -2.87
C PHE A 175 -0.47 7.18 -2.47
N ASN A 176 -1.47 7.68 -1.76
CA ASN A 176 -2.52 6.82 -1.24
C ASN A 176 -3.22 6.08 -2.39
N HIS A 177 -3.30 4.78 -2.27
CA HIS A 177 -3.95 3.92 -3.25
C HIS A 177 -4.85 2.92 -2.56
N GLU A 178 -6.04 2.82 -3.06
CA GLU A 178 -7.16 2.21 -2.39
C GLU A 178 -7.82 1.14 -3.28
N SER A 179 -8.62 0.29 -2.68
CA SER A 179 -9.39 -0.70 -3.41
C SER A 179 -10.44 -1.38 -2.52
N PRO A 180 -11.29 -2.25 -3.08
CA PRO A 180 -12.14 -3.16 -2.31
C PRO A 180 -11.38 -4.08 -1.34
N ARG A 181 -10.05 -4.23 -1.48
CA ARG A 181 -9.19 -5.05 -0.60
C ARG A 181 -8.47 -4.26 0.48
N ARG A 182 -8.75 -2.97 0.58
CA ARG A 182 -8.17 -2.12 1.64
C ARG A 182 -8.61 -2.60 3.03
N GLY A 183 -7.77 -2.52 4.04
CA GLY A 183 -8.13 -2.83 5.43
C GLY A 183 -9.22 -1.89 5.95
N LEU A 184 -10.12 -2.41 6.79
CA LEU A 184 -11.26 -1.66 7.35
C LEU A 184 -10.85 -0.52 8.29
N GLU A 185 -9.63 -0.54 8.80
CA GLU A 185 -9.04 0.50 9.64
C GLU A 185 -8.67 1.78 8.86
N PHE A 186 -8.50 1.70 7.54
CA PHE A 186 -8.18 2.84 6.71
C PHE A 186 -9.41 3.67 6.37
N VAL A 187 -9.23 5.01 6.37
CA VAL A 187 -10.33 5.98 6.28
C VAL A 187 -11.27 5.73 5.10
N THR A 188 -10.75 5.44 3.93
CA THR A 188 -11.52 5.19 2.71
C THR A 188 -12.43 3.96 2.86
N ARG A 189 -11.86 2.83 3.29
CA ARG A 189 -12.62 1.61 3.50
C ARG A 189 -13.58 1.73 4.70
N LYS A 190 -13.17 2.45 5.76
CA LYS A 190 -14.04 2.77 6.90
C LYS A 190 -15.28 3.52 6.43
N ILE A 191 -15.14 4.48 5.51
CA ILE A 191 -16.24 5.26 4.94
C ILE A 191 -17.17 4.38 4.10
N THR A 192 -16.62 3.64 3.12
CA THR A 192 -17.43 2.84 2.18
C THR A 192 -18.19 1.72 2.89
N ASN A 193 -17.53 1.03 3.83
CA ASN A 193 -18.16 0.00 4.63
C ASN A 193 -19.25 0.56 5.55
N ALA A 194 -19.01 1.70 6.20
CA ALA A 194 -20.03 2.34 7.04
C ALA A 194 -21.23 2.82 6.22
N ALA A 195 -21.02 3.46 5.06
CA ALA A 195 -22.08 3.88 4.16
C ALA A 195 -22.95 2.68 3.71
N ALA A 196 -22.31 1.56 3.34
CA ALA A 196 -23.01 0.32 2.99
C ALA A 196 -23.85 -0.24 4.16
N ARG A 197 -23.27 -0.29 5.37
CA ARG A 197 -23.95 -0.76 6.58
C ARG A 197 -25.11 0.15 6.99
N ILE A 198 -24.96 1.47 6.85
CA ILE A 198 -26.02 2.45 7.11
C ILE A 198 -27.17 2.24 6.12
N LYS A 199 -26.86 2.05 4.83
CA LYS A 199 -27.86 1.75 3.79
C LYS A 199 -28.69 0.51 4.11
N LEU A 200 -28.06 -0.50 4.70
CA LEU A 200 -28.71 -1.76 5.09
C LEU A 200 -29.36 -1.73 6.50
N GLY A 201 -29.32 -0.59 7.19
CA GLY A 201 -29.87 -0.46 8.56
C GLY A 201 -29.02 -1.14 9.65
N LEU A 202 -27.81 -1.56 9.35
CA LEU A 202 -26.89 -2.28 10.26
C LEU A 202 -26.04 -1.34 11.12
N GLN A 203 -26.02 -0.04 10.80
CA GLN A 203 -25.26 0.99 11.50
C GLN A 203 -26.02 2.32 11.42
N LYS A 204 -25.89 3.18 12.43
CA LYS A 204 -26.58 4.48 12.47
C LYS A 204 -25.68 5.66 12.12
N GLU A 205 -24.41 5.60 12.53
CA GLU A 205 -23.49 6.73 12.39
C GLU A 205 -22.06 6.28 12.07
N LEU A 206 -21.28 7.19 11.49
CA LEU A 206 -19.85 7.04 11.21
C LEU A 206 -19.08 8.14 11.92
N LEU A 207 -18.08 7.77 12.74
CA LEU A 207 -17.19 8.70 13.42
C LEU A 207 -15.86 8.82 12.67
N LEU A 208 -15.47 10.04 12.28
CA LEU A 208 -14.26 10.36 11.57
C LEU A 208 -13.45 11.45 12.28
N GLY A 209 -12.15 11.56 11.97
CA GLY A 209 -11.31 12.67 12.42
C GLY A 209 -11.44 13.90 11.52
N ASN A 210 -10.31 14.36 10.99
CA ASN A 210 -10.22 15.55 10.14
C ASN A 210 -10.86 15.30 8.75
N LEU A 211 -11.97 15.96 8.46
CA LEU A 211 -12.66 15.89 7.18
C LEU A 211 -11.99 16.74 6.08
N ASP A 212 -11.18 17.72 6.45
CA ASP A 212 -10.57 18.67 5.52
C ASP A 212 -9.20 18.17 5.02
N ALA A 213 -8.62 17.14 5.63
CA ALA A 213 -7.37 16.53 5.20
C ALA A 213 -7.47 16.07 3.75
N LYS A 214 -6.50 16.46 2.91
CA LYS A 214 -6.49 16.19 1.47
C LYS A 214 -5.45 15.13 1.11
N ARG A 215 -5.87 14.18 0.29
CA ARG A 215 -5.00 13.09 -0.20
C ARG A 215 -5.18 12.90 -1.71
N ASP A 216 -4.11 12.49 -2.33
CA ASP A 216 -4.11 11.97 -3.69
C ASP A 216 -4.41 10.48 -3.61
N TRP A 217 -5.61 10.07 -4.03
CA TRP A 217 -6.09 8.68 -3.97
C TRP A 217 -6.17 8.07 -5.36
N GLY A 218 -5.43 7.00 -5.59
CA GLY A 218 -5.50 6.19 -6.80
C GLY A 218 -6.02 4.77 -6.54
N TYR A 219 -6.11 3.97 -7.59
CA TYR A 219 -6.52 2.58 -7.52
C TYR A 219 -5.30 1.65 -7.41
N ALA A 220 -5.31 0.74 -6.44
CA ALA A 220 -4.16 -0.12 -6.14
C ALA A 220 -3.71 -0.99 -7.32
N ALA A 221 -4.63 -1.47 -8.16
CA ALA A 221 -4.27 -2.26 -9.33
C ALA A 221 -3.51 -1.46 -10.40
N ASP A 222 -3.75 -0.15 -10.51
CA ASP A 222 -2.95 0.71 -11.40
C ASP A 222 -1.50 0.83 -10.90
N TYR A 223 -1.32 0.88 -9.57
CA TYR A 223 -0.01 1.07 -8.95
C TYR A 223 0.88 -0.18 -9.03
N VAL A 224 0.32 -1.39 -8.95
CA VAL A 224 1.14 -2.61 -9.04
C VAL A 224 1.75 -2.80 -10.43
N GLU A 225 1.10 -2.33 -11.50
CA GLU A 225 1.69 -2.29 -12.84
C GLU A 225 2.97 -1.44 -12.85
N ALA A 226 2.95 -0.28 -12.18
CA ALA A 226 4.13 0.57 -12.06
C ALA A 226 5.27 -0.11 -11.30
N MET A 227 4.98 -0.82 -10.21
CA MET A 227 5.98 -1.57 -9.45
C MET A 227 6.74 -2.54 -10.37
N TRP A 228 6.01 -3.26 -11.22
CA TRP A 228 6.60 -4.16 -12.21
C TRP A 228 7.41 -3.41 -13.27
N LEU A 229 6.85 -2.34 -13.87
CA LEU A 229 7.52 -1.54 -14.90
C LEU A 229 8.88 -1.00 -14.43
N MET A 230 8.99 -0.58 -13.17
CA MET A 230 10.25 -0.09 -12.60
C MET A 230 11.35 -1.15 -12.65
N LEU A 231 11.04 -2.42 -12.39
CA LEU A 231 12.01 -3.52 -12.44
C LEU A 231 12.32 -3.98 -13.87
N GLN A 232 11.54 -3.59 -14.88
CA GLN A 232 11.83 -3.91 -16.30
C GLN A 232 12.79 -2.92 -16.96
N LYS A 233 13.17 -1.84 -16.27
CA LYS A 233 14.12 -0.85 -16.80
C LYS A 233 15.56 -1.37 -16.75
N ASN A 234 16.41 -0.75 -17.55
CA ASN A 234 17.85 -1.06 -17.58
C ASN A 234 18.65 -0.35 -16.47
N LYS A 235 18.12 0.76 -15.95
CA LYS A 235 18.74 1.53 -14.86
C LYS A 235 17.76 1.64 -13.69
N PRO A 236 18.24 1.46 -12.44
CA PRO A 236 17.41 1.62 -11.25
C PRO A 236 17.21 3.11 -10.97
N GLU A 237 15.95 3.54 -10.91
CA GLU A 237 15.55 4.89 -10.54
C GLU A 237 14.31 4.83 -9.63
N ASP A 238 14.12 5.86 -8.79
CA ASP A 238 12.94 6.00 -7.95
C ASP A 238 11.87 6.84 -8.65
N TYR A 239 10.59 6.54 -8.36
CA TYR A 239 9.46 7.18 -9.04
C TYR A 239 8.35 7.53 -8.07
N VAL A 240 7.79 8.74 -8.22
CA VAL A 240 6.50 9.10 -7.61
C VAL A 240 5.38 8.46 -8.39
N MET A 241 4.51 7.74 -7.66
CA MET A 241 3.31 7.12 -8.19
C MET A 241 2.09 7.78 -7.55
N ALA A 242 1.35 8.56 -8.35
CA ALA A 242 0.25 9.41 -7.89
C ALA A 242 -0.79 9.59 -9.00
N THR A 243 -1.94 10.20 -8.67
CA THR A 243 -2.93 10.60 -9.67
C THR A 243 -2.75 12.05 -10.12
N GLY A 244 -1.98 12.85 -9.37
CA GLY A 244 -1.83 14.30 -9.60
C GLY A 244 -3.06 15.11 -9.19
N LYS A 245 -4.03 14.49 -8.52
CA LYS A 245 -5.26 15.13 -8.04
C LYS A 245 -5.46 14.83 -6.56
N THR A 246 -5.88 15.84 -5.83
CA THR A 246 -6.14 15.70 -4.40
C THR A 246 -7.59 15.91 -4.07
N HIS A 247 -8.14 15.12 -3.16
CA HIS A 247 -9.51 15.18 -2.68
C HIS A 247 -9.53 15.19 -1.16
N SER A 248 -10.51 15.87 -0.57
CA SER A 248 -10.69 15.86 0.88
C SER A 248 -11.39 14.58 1.35
N VAL A 249 -11.21 14.25 2.64
CA VAL A 249 -11.98 13.17 3.28
C VAL A 249 -13.49 13.48 3.17
N LYS A 250 -13.87 14.77 3.27
CA LYS A 250 -15.26 15.21 3.08
C LYS A 250 -15.80 14.85 1.70
N GLU A 251 -15.03 15.16 0.61
CA GLU A 251 -15.43 14.81 -0.76
C GLU A 251 -15.59 13.29 -0.93
N PHE A 252 -14.70 12.49 -0.31
CA PHE A 252 -14.83 11.04 -0.33
C PHE A 252 -16.12 10.57 0.34
N VAL A 253 -16.46 11.14 1.52
CA VAL A 253 -17.70 10.87 2.24
C VAL A 253 -18.90 11.22 1.38
N GLU A 254 -18.94 12.45 0.85
CA GLU A 254 -20.05 12.96 0.01
C GLU A 254 -20.34 12.02 -1.16
N LYS A 255 -19.29 11.61 -1.88
CA LYS A 255 -19.43 10.69 -3.02
C LYS A 255 -19.89 9.29 -2.58
N ALA A 256 -19.28 8.73 -1.54
CA ALA A 256 -19.62 7.38 -1.06
C ALA A 256 -21.10 7.29 -0.60
N PHE A 257 -21.56 8.28 0.12
CA PHE A 257 -22.96 8.33 0.60
C PHE A 257 -23.94 8.61 -0.53
N SER A 258 -23.60 9.54 -1.43
CA SER A 258 -24.41 9.87 -2.61
C SER A 258 -24.65 8.66 -3.52
N HIS A 259 -23.65 7.81 -3.74
CA HIS A 259 -23.81 6.55 -4.50
C HIS A 259 -24.87 5.62 -3.95
N LEU A 260 -25.17 5.71 -2.66
CA LEU A 260 -26.20 4.91 -2.00
C LEU A 260 -27.51 5.68 -1.79
N GLY A 261 -27.61 6.92 -2.25
CA GLY A 261 -28.76 7.80 -2.04
C GLY A 261 -28.94 8.19 -0.58
N LEU A 262 -27.83 8.35 0.17
CA LEU A 262 -27.83 8.75 1.58
C LEU A 262 -27.38 10.21 1.74
N ASP A 263 -27.99 10.91 2.68
CA ASP A 263 -27.53 12.21 3.15
C ASP A 263 -26.46 12.01 4.23
N TRP A 264 -25.20 12.22 3.89
CA TRP A 264 -24.07 11.98 4.78
C TRP A 264 -24.12 12.84 6.06
N GLN A 265 -24.68 14.06 6.00
CA GLN A 265 -24.75 14.98 7.16
C GLN A 265 -25.56 14.40 8.31
N LYS A 266 -26.53 13.52 8.01
CA LYS A 266 -27.34 12.82 9.02
C LYS A 266 -26.59 11.70 9.75
N HIS A 267 -25.48 11.23 9.18
CA HIS A 267 -24.82 10.02 9.65
C HIS A 267 -23.36 10.20 10.07
N VAL A 268 -22.68 11.21 9.54
CA VAL A 268 -21.24 11.41 9.78
C VAL A 268 -21.02 12.47 10.87
N LYS A 269 -20.22 12.11 11.87
CA LYS A 269 -19.80 13.01 12.95
C LYS A 269 -18.29 13.03 13.08
N GLN A 270 -17.74 14.19 13.43
CA GLN A 270 -16.35 14.30 13.79
C GLN A 270 -16.12 13.90 15.25
N ASP A 271 -14.98 13.22 15.50
CA ASP A 271 -14.58 12.77 16.83
C ASP A 271 -13.07 12.98 16.99
N SER A 272 -12.68 13.72 18.03
CA SER A 272 -11.29 14.08 18.32
C SER A 272 -10.37 12.87 18.56
N ARG A 273 -10.91 11.73 18.98
CA ARG A 273 -10.18 10.48 19.17
C ARG A 273 -9.53 9.94 17.88
N PHE A 274 -10.05 10.36 16.72
CA PHE A 274 -9.53 9.98 15.40
C PHE A 274 -8.65 11.06 14.78
N MET A 275 -8.33 12.14 15.48
CA MET A 275 -7.34 13.14 15.05
C MET A 275 -5.94 12.59 15.23
N ARG A 276 -5.02 12.94 14.32
CA ARG A 276 -3.61 12.56 14.43
C ARG A 276 -2.87 13.55 15.32
N PRO A 277 -1.88 13.12 16.13
CA PRO A 277 -1.04 14.04 16.93
C PRO A 277 -0.29 15.05 16.06
N ALA A 278 0.10 14.66 14.86
CA ALA A 278 0.72 15.52 13.86
C ALA A 278 0.09 15.22 12.49
N GLU A 279 -0.74 16.13 12.02
CA GLU A 279 -1.47 15.96 10.76
C GLU A 279 -0.58 16.24 9.54
N VAL A 280 -0.92 15.60 8.45
CA VAL A 280 -0.43 15.89 7.11
C VAL A 280 -1.61 16.46 6.33
N ASP A 281 -1.59 17.76 6.09
CA ASP A 281 -2.77 18.48 5.57
C ASP A 281 -3.00 18.21 4.10
N LEU A 282 -1.93 18.16 3.29
CA LEU A 282 -2.01 18.04 1.83
C LEU A 282 -0.94 17.11 1.29
N LEU A 283 -1.37 16.13 0.50
CA LEU A 283 -0.50 15.31 -0.35
C LEU A 283 -1.08 15.32 -1.77
N VAL A 284 -0.25 15.69 -2.75
CA VAL A 284 -0.54 15.59 -4.18
C VAL A 284 0.77 15.35 -4.92
N GLY A 285 0.86 14.25 -5.68
CA GLY A 285 2.10 13.82 -6.32
C GLY A 285 2.21 14.29 -7.77
N ASP A 286 3.44 14.56 -8.19
CA ASP A 286 3.79 14.75 -9.61
C ASP A 286 4.34 13.43 -10.18
N TYR A 287 3.55 12.73 -10.97
CA TYR A 287 3.95 11.48 -11.61
C TYR A 287 4.55 11.67 -13.01
N SER A 288 4.95 12.88 -13.39
CA SER A 288 5.48 13.20 -14.72
C SER A 288 6.67 12.33 -15.11
N LYS A 289 7.58 12.05 -14.18
CA LYS A 289 8.70 11.14 -14.40
C LYS A 289 8.24 9.70 -14.71
N ALA A 290 7.26 9.19 -13.99
CA ALA A 290 6.70 7.87 -14.25
C ALA A 290 6.00 7.81 -15.61
N LYS A 291 5.28 8.87 -15.98
CA LYS A 291 4.65 8.99 -17.29
C LYS A 291 5.68 8.99 -18.42
N GLU A 292 6.73 9.79 -18.31
CA GLU A 292 7.78 9.91 -19.32
C GLU A 292 8.62 8.62 -19.44
N LYS A 293 9.12 8.12 -18.29
CA LYS A 293 10.10 7.03 -18.27
C LYS A 293 9.50 5.63 -18.30
N LEU A 294 8.34 5.44 -17.69
CA LEU A 294 7.66 4.14 -17.59
C LEU A 294 6.46 4.03 -18.54
N ASN A 295 6.04 5.12 -19.18
CA ASN A 295 4.76 5.22 -19.91
C ASN A 295 3.58 4.81 -19.02
N TRP A 296 3.63 5.20 -17.75
CA TRP A 296 2.62 4.88 -16.74
C TRP A 296 1.83 6.13 -16.33
N GLY A 297 0.56 5.93 -16.08
CA GLY A 297 -0.34 6.89 -15.45
C GLY A 297 -1.55 6.20 -14.85
N PRO A 298 -2.27 6.88 -13.94
CA PRO A 298 -3.48 6.34 -13.34
C PRO A 298 -4.55 6.13 -14.41
N LYS A 299 -5.23 4.98 -14.35
CA LYS A 299 -6.28 4.60 -15.31
C LYS A 299 -7.68 4.77 -14.73
N THR A 300 -7.80 4.66 -13.41
CA THR A 300 -9.07 4.70 -12.67
C THR A 300 -9.27 6.08 -12.07
N SER A 301 -10.40 6.71 -12.34
CA SER A 301 -10.77 8.00 -11.77
C SER A 301 -11.16 7.88 -10.29
N PHE A 302 -11.16 9.00 -9.58
CA PHE A 302 -11.60 9.05 -8.17
C PHE A 302 -13.05 8.58 -7.99
N ASP A 303 -13.95 8.97 -8.90
CA ASP A 303 -15.36 8.57 -8.85
C ASP A 303 -15.56 7.07 -9.06
N GLU A 304 -14.86 6.49 -10.03
CA GLU A 304 -14.87 5.04 -10.28
C GLU A 304 -14.32 4.26 -9.09
N LEU A 305 -13.25 4.74 -8.46
CA LEU A 305 -12.67 4.13 -7.26
C LEU A 305 -13.67 4.11 -6.10
N VAL A 306 -14.27 5.26 -5.78
CA VAL A 306 -15.25 5.35 -4.69
C VAL A 306 -16.45 4.44 -4.97
N LYS A 307 -16.98 4.47 -6.20
CA LYS A 307 -18.11 3.62 -6.61
C LYS A 307 -17.78 2.14 -6.45
N MET A 308 -16.63 1.70 -6.97
CA MET A 308 -16.17 0.31 -6.89
C MET A 308 -16.09 -0.18 -5.42
N MET A 309 -15.55 0.65 -4.54
CA MET A 309 -15.40 0.31 -3.12
C MET A 309 -16.76 0.23 -2.41
N VAL A 310 -17.65 1.19 -2.69
CA VAL A 310 -19.01 1.21 -2.10
C VAL A 310 -19.83 0.02 -2.55
N GLU A 311 -19.85 -0.29 -3.86
CA GLU A 311 -20.59 -1.43 -4.41
C GLU A 311 -20.10 -2.77 -3.84
N ASN A 312 -18.79 -2.92 -3.71
CA ASN A 312 -18.19 -4.10 -3.08
C ASN A 312 -18.65 -4.25 -1.61
N ASP A 313 -18.58 -3.17 -0.83
CA ASP A 313 -18.94 -3.22 0.57
C ASP A 313 -20.45 -3.44 0.77
N LEU A 314 -21.28 -2.88 -0.11
CA LEU A 314 -22.72 -3.17 -0.10
C LEU A 314 -22.98 -4.66 -0.35
N LYS A 315 -22.34 -5.25 -1.37
CA LYS A 315 -22.46 -6.68 -1.68
C LYS A 315 -21.99 -7.58 -0.54
N LEU A 316 -20.88 -7.25 0.12
CA LEU A 316 -20.34 -8.02 1.25
C LEU A 316 -21.29 -8.00 2.45
N ASN A 317 -21.76 -6.81 2.82
CA ASN A 317 -22.66 -6.67 3.98
C ASN A 317 -24.06 -7.22 3.74
N SER A 318 -24.57 -7.19 2.50
CA SER A 318 -25.85 -7.81 2.14
C SER A 318 -25.80 -9.34 2.27
N LYS A 319 -24.70 -10.00 1.83
CA LYS A 319 -24.54 -11.44 1.95
C LYS A 319 -24.47 -11.92 3.40
N ASN A 320 -23.77 -11.14 4.26
CA ASN A 320 -23.65 -11.49 5.68
C ASN A 320 -24.99 -11.31 6.43
N ASN A 321 -25.88 -10.49 5.94
CA ASN A 321 -27.21 -10.27 6.54
C ASN A 321 -28.23 -11.33 6.10
N GLY A 322 -28.08 -11.94 4.93
CA GLY A 322 -28.97 -12.99 4.40
C GLY A 322 -28.63 -14.42 4.85
N GLY A 323 -27.52 -14.62 5.55
CA GLY A 323 -27.08 -15.94 6.05
C GLY A 323 -27.52 -16.28 7.48
N SER A 324 -28.37 -15.47 8.09
CA SER A 324 -28.90 -15.67 9.47
C SER A 324 -30.40 -15.98 9.49
N SER A 325 -30.93 -16.62 8.44
CA SER A 325 -32.31 -17.12 8.39
C SER A 325 -32.34 -18.64 8.23
#